data_6ca0fb34a10f92cb89c22938f37ac6af
#
_entry.id   6ca0fb34a10f92cb89c22938f37ac6af
#
_cell.length_a   1.000
_cell.length_b   1.000
_cell.length_c   1.000
_cell.angle_alpha   90.00
_cell.angle_beta   90.00
_cell.angle_gamma   90.00
#
_symmetry.space_group_name_H-M   'P 1'
#
loop_
_entity.id
_entity.type
_entity.pdbx_description
1 polymer ?
#
loop_
_entity_poly.entity_id
_entity_poly.type
_entity_poly.pdbx_seq_one_letter_code
_entity_poly.pdbx_strand_id
1 'polypeptide(L)'
;MKYQMYYEMMEQPEALRRTFASELDNMANISKLAESVDTIYLIGCGSSISTCYSIRDALASVSDLRIEVFTGYEFVYNKKLNEGENSLFIATSQSGETADTLAALRRANEFNIDTVSISNEPESSMIKEAKYPVITLGNTETAILGTKTYITQLACLYQILFATSGYEKTDEILEQLSAMPDLIEELLKTTEEDNKKLAEELKDEEGFYCLGSGVNFGLAYKLAMTMLMEGAIKHACPLYSSEYRHGLIERAEKDVPLIFLDADLESDELTKIAIRNSRDELSANAIIYNLKDYADINPLLAPFVLVIPLEWFVYYLAHFNGEDPGSTRHIGKVRYE
;
A
#
# COMPACT_ATOMS: atom_id res chain seq x y z
N MET A 1 -4.51 -6.93 26.73
CA MET A 1 -3.47 -7.80 26.12
C MET A 1 -3.18 -7.19 24.75
N LYS A 2 -1.91 -7.08 24.34
CA LYS A 2 -1.57 -6.57 22.99
C LYS A 2 -1.65 -7.71 21.99
N TYR A 3 -2.26 -7.48 20.84
CA TYR A 3 -2.31 -8.42 19.72
C TYR A 3 -0.98 -8.45 18.96
N GLN A 4 -0.77 -9.47 18.13
CA GLN A 4 0.47 -9.65 17.36
C GLN A 4 0.76 -8.44 16.45
N MET A 5 -0.26 -7.90 15.79
CA MET A 5 -0.14 -6.69 14.95
C MET A 5 0.56 -5.52 15.66
N TYR A 6 0.32 -5.32 16.99
CA TYR A 6 1.00 -4.27 17.74
C TYR A 6 2.52 -4.40 17.68
N TYR A 7 3.04 -5.62 17.89
CA TYR A 7 4.48 -5.85 17.89
C TYR A 7 5.08 -5.67 16.49
N GLU A 8 4.36 -6.14 15.48
CA GLU A 8 4.77 -6.02 14.08
C GLU A 8 4.74 -4.56 13.59
N MET A 9 3.76 -3.76 14.01
CA MET A 9 3.78 -2.31 13.80
C MET A 9 5.04 -1.66 14.38
N MET A 10 5.39 -1.99 15.62
CA MET A 10 6.58 -1.44 16.29
C MET A 10 7.92 -1.86 15.67
N GLU A 11 7.94 -2.94 14.87
CA GLU A 11 9.12 -3.43 14.16
C GLU A 11 9.32 -2.78 12.79
N GLN A 12 8.38 -1.98 12.26
CA GLN A 12 8.44 -1.36 10.93
C GLN A 12 9.73 -0.54 10.70
N PRO A 13 10.18 0.35 11.62
CA PRO A 13 11.39 1.13 11.41
C PRO A 13 12.63 0.26 11.21
N GLU A 14 12.76 -0.77 12.01
CA GLU A 14 13.91 -1.66 11.94
C GLU A 14 13.88 -2.59 10.72
N ALA A 15 12.68 -3.00 10.28
CA ALA A 15 12.49 -3.74 9.04
C ALA A 15 12.97 -2.93 7.81
N LEU A 16 12.65 -1.64 7.76
CA LEU A 16 13.13 -0.73 6.72
C LEU A 16 14.65 -0.56 6.76
N ARG A 17 15.23 -0.31 7.95
CA ARG A 17 16.69 -0.16 8.09
C ARG A 17 17.43 -1.40 7.59
N ARG A 18 16.99 -2.60 7.97
CA ARG A 18 17.60 -3.85 7.50
C ARG A 18 17.45 -4.07 6.00
N THR A 19 16.28 -3.79 5.45
CA THR A 19 16.01 -3.93 4.01
C THR A 19 16.92 -3.00 3.20
N PHE A 20 17.03 -1.74 3.57
CA PHE A 20 17.92 -0.81 2.90
C PHE A 20 19.38 -1.21 3.04
N ALA A 21 19.83 -1.60 4.24
CA ALA A 21 21.23 -1.99 4.47
C ALA A 21 21.65 -3.20 3.62
N SER A 22 20.71 -4.09 3.27
CA SER A 22 21.01 -5.31 2.51
C SER A 22 20.76 -5.18 1.01
N GLU A 23 19.72 -4.45 0.59
CA GLU A 23 19.18 -4.55 -0.78
C GLU A 23 19.43 -3.31 -1.66
N LEU A 24 20.02 -2.21 -1.13
CA LEU A 24 20.19 -0.98 -1.91
C LEU A 24 20.97 -1.21 -3.23
N ASP A 25 22.08 -1.93 -3.18
CA ASP A 25 22.90 -2.20 -4.38
C ASP A 25 22.15 -3.09 -5.39
N ASN A 26 21.38 -4.06 -4.90
CA ASN A 26 20.54 -4.93 -5.72
C ASN A 26 19.42 -4.13 -6.38
N MET A 27 18.71 -3.30 -5.62
CA MET A 27 17.67 -2.41 -6.15
C MET A 27 18.22 -1.41 -7.17
N ALA A 28 19.41 -0.86 -6.97
CA ALA A 28 20.08 0.02 -7.93
C ALA A 28 20.42 -0.69 -9.27
N ASN A 29 20.71 -1.99 -9.23
CA ASN A 29 20.91 -2.78 -10.45
C ASN A 29 19.58 -3.04 -11.18
N ILE A 30 18.50 -3.30 -10.43
CA ILE A 30 17.15 -3.48 -10.99
C ILE A 30 16.63 -2.17 -11.61
N SER A 31 16.94 -1.01 -11.01
CA SER A 31 16.59 0.30 -11.56
C SER A 31 17.15 0.49 -12.98
N LYS A 32 18.39 0.05 -13.23
CA LYS A 32 19.00 0.11 -14.57
C LYS A 32 18.27 -0.77 -15.59
N LEU A 33 17.70 -1.89 -15.16
CA LEU A 33 16.84 -2.71 -16.02
C LEU A 33 15.52 -1.98 -16.32
N ALA A 34 14.91 -1.38 -15.30
CA ALA A 34 13.67 -0.63 -15.44
C ALA A 34 13.81 0.58 -16.39
N GLU A 35 14.97 1.22 -16.44
CA GLU A 35 15.27 2.33 -17.36
C GLU A 35 15.25 1.91 -18.83
N SER A 36 15.51 0.63 -19.13
CA SER A 36 15.70 0.14 -20.50
C SER A 36 14.43 -0.46 -21.12
N VAL A 37 13.31 -0.52 -20.40
CA VAL A 37 12.09 -1.19 -20.87
C VAL A 37 10.98 -0.21 -21.25
N ASP A 38 10.08 -0.64 -22.14
CA ASP A 38 8.94 0.16 -22.59
C ASP A 38 7.74 0.11 -21.63
N THR A 39 7.63 -0.99 -20.86
CA THR A 39 6.49 -1.20 -19.95
C THR A 39 6.94 -1.95 -18.70
N ILE A 40 6.43 -1.52 -17.55
CA ILE A 40 6.63 -2.19 -16.27
C ILE A 40 5.28 -2.75 -15.81
N TYR A 41 5.23 -4.06 -15.55
CA TYR A 41 4.10 -4.73 -14.96
C TYR A 41 4.30 -4.88 -13.45
N LEU A 42 3.42 -4.29 -12.65
CA LEU A 42 3.40 -4.44 -11.20
C LEU A 42 2.29 -5.41 -10.79
N ILE A 43 2.65 -6.44 -10.05
CA ILE A 43 1.74 -7.51 -9.68
C ILE A 43 1.73 -7.70 -8.16
N GLY A 44 0.53 -7.83 -7.61
CA GLY A 44 0.33 -8.13 -6.19
C GLY A 44 -1.11 -8.52 -5.91
N CYS A 45 -1.38 -8.94 -4.67
CA CYS A 45 -2.73 -9.23 -4.20
C CYS A 45 -2.90 -8.67 -2.77
N GLY A 46 -4.13 -8.31 -2.37
CA GLY A 46 -4.41 -7.78 -1.03
C GLY A 46 -3.60 -6.51 -0.71
N SER A 47 -2.87 -6.53 0.42
CA SER A 47 -2.01 -5.38 0.80
C SER A 47 -0.86 -5.14 -0.18
N SER A 48 -0.36 -6.18 -0.85
CA SER A 48 0.75 -6.05 -1.81
C SER A 48 0.34 -5.27 -3.06
N ILE A 49 -0.87 -5.47 -3.62
CA ILE A 49 -1.29 -4.69 -4.80
C ILE A 49 -1.50 -3.21 -4.46
N SER A 50 -1.82 -2.88 -3.20
CA SER A 50 -1.96 -1.48 -2.79
C SER A 50 -0.65 -0.70 -2.89
N THR A 51 0.50 -1.36 -2.67
CA THR A 51 1.82 -0.75 -2.89
C THR A 51 2.05 -0.44 -4.37
N CYS A 52 1.58 -1.34 -5.25
CA CYS A 52 1.68 -1.17 -6.70
C CYS A 52 0.82 0.02 -7.19
N TYR A 53 -0.40 0.19 -6.65
CA TYR A 53 -1.22 1.36 -6.96
C TYR A 53 -0.56 2.67 -6.49
N SER A 54 -0.04 2.71 -5.27
CA SER A 54 0.61 3.90 -4.73
C SER A 54 1.80 4.34 -5.58
N ILE A 55 2.72 3.44 -5.94
CA ILE A 55 3.89 3.81 -6.76
C ILE A 55 3.52 4.16 -8.20
N ARG A 56 2.57 3.45 -8.82
CA ARG A 56 2.07 3.81 -10.15
C ARG A 56 1.54 5.24 -10.17
N ASP A 57 0.71 5.59 -9.20
CA ASP A 57 0.05 6.89 -9.16
C ASP A 57 1.00 8.00 -8.69
N ALA A 58 2.01 7.68 -7.86
CA ALA A 58 3.08 8.61 -7.52
C ALA A 58 3.89 9.02 -8.77
N LEU A 59 4.19 8.06 -9.65
CA LEU A 59 4.98 8.30 -10.86
C LEU A 59 4.16 8.86 -12.01
N ALA A 60 2.86 8.61 -12.07
CA ALA A 60 2.00 9.02 -13.19
C ALA A 60 2.00 10.54 -13.45
N SER A 61 2.27 11.36 -12.43
CA SER A 61 2.32 12.82 -12.54
C SER A 61 3.72 13.40 -12.79
N VAL A 62 4.77 12.58 -12.66
CA VAL A 62 6.18 13.07 -12.62
C VAL A 62 7.12 12.28 -13.53
N SER A 63 6.64 11.26 -14.24
CA SER A 63 7.47 10.37 -15.06
C SER A 63 6.73 9.88 -16.29
N ASP A 64 7.47 9.59 -17.36
CA ASP A 64 6.97 8.98 -18.59
C ASP A 64 6.97 7.44 -18.53
N LEU A 65 7.32 6.83 -17.40
CA LEU A 65 7.31 5.38 -17.21
C LEU A 65 5.91 4.81 -17.41
N ARG A 66 5.79 3.85 -18.33
CA ARG A 66 4.53 3.14 -18.53
C ARG A 66 4.39 2.01 -17.53
N ILE A 67 3.52 2.19 -16.55
CA ILE A 67 3.27 1.23 -15.48
C ILE A 67 1.83 0.70 -15.59
N GLU A 68 1.70 -0.64 -15.66
CA GLU A 68 0.43 -1.34 -15.62
C GLU A 68 0.36 -2.21 -14.36
N VAL A 69 -0.76 -2.15 -13.63
CA VAL A 69 -0.95 -2.87 -12.36
C VAL A 69 -2.03 -3.94 -12.53
N PHE A 70 -1.75 -5.16 -12.07
CA PHE A 70 -2.69 -6.28 -12.13
C PHE A 70 -2.67 -7.07 -10.82
N THR A 71 -3.80 -7.70 -10.47
CA THR A 71 -3.77 -8.87 -9.61
C THR A 71 -3.18 -10.06 -10.38
N GLY A 72 -2.72 -11.09 -9.66
CA GLY A 72 -2.03 -12.19 -10.31
C GLY A 72 -2.84 -12.85 -11.44
N TYR A 73 -4.07 -13.28 -11.16
CA TYR A 73 -4.91 -13.92 -12.19
C TYR A 73 -5.45 -12.97 -13.24
N GLU A 74 -5.69 -11.68 -12.94
CA GLU A 74 -6.01 -10.69 -13.97
C GLU A 74 -4.88 -10.58 -15.00
N PHE A 75 -3.62 -10.61 -14.55
CA PHE A 75 -2.48 -10.66 -15.46
C PHE A 75 -2.47 -11.93 -16.29
N VAL A 76 -2.66 -13.10 -15.67
CA VAL A 76 -2.62 -14.40 -16.36
C VAL A 76 -3.70 -14.50 -17.45
N TYR A 77 -4.92 -14.09 -17.15
CA TYR A 77 -6.06 -14.32 -18.04
C TYR A 77 -6.38 -13.16 -18.97
N ASN A 78 -6.11 -11.93 -18.56
CA ASN A 78 -6.58 -10.75 -19.28
C ASN A 78 -5.44 -9.96 -19.94
N LYS A 79 -4.15 -10.19 -19.56
CA LYS A 79 -3.03 -9.54 -20.25
C LYS A 79 -2.51 -10.43 -21.38
N LYS A 80 -2.61 -9.93 -22.61
CA LYS A 80 -1.93 -10.54 -23.75
C LYS A 80 -0.47 -10.14 -23.74
N LEU A 81 0.42 -11.12 -23.66
CA LEU A 81 1.86 -10.96 -23.79
C LEU A 81 2.30 -11.32 -25.21
N ASN A 82 3.36 -10.68 -25.69
CA ASN A 82 3.98 -10.98 -26.99
C ASN A 82 5.42 -11.45 -26.78
N GLU A 83 5.89 -12.35 -27.64
CA GLU A 83 7.31 -12.75 -27.63
C GLU A 83 8.20 -11.55 -27.97
N GLY A 84 9.28 -11.38 -27.20
CA GLY A 84 10.22 -10.28 -27.38
C GLY A 84 9.70 -8.92 -26.92
N GLU A 85 8.64 -8.89 -26.12
CA GLU A 85 8.14 -7.67 -25.50
C GLU A 85 9.19 -7.08 -24.55
N ASN A 86 9.56 -5.81 -24.80
CA ASN A 86 10.54 -5.10 -23.96
C ASN A 86 9.85 -4.61 -22.68
N SER A 87 9.73 -5.49 -21.70
CA SER A 87 9.02 -5.20 -20.45
C SER A 87 9.74 -5.79 -19.24
N LEU A 88 9.46 -5.20 -18.07
CA LEU A 88 9.90 -5.68 -16.77
C LEU A 88 8.67 -6.07 -15.95
N PHE A 89 8.70 -7.27 -15.38
CA PHE A 89 7.68 -7.76 -14.48
C PHE A 89 8.19 -7.65 -13.03
N ILE A 90 7.45 -6.97 -12.16
CA ILE A 90 7.77 -6.85 -10.73
C ILE A 90 6.59 -7.37 -9.91
N ALA A 91 6.79 -8.45 -9.17
CA ALA A 91 5.79 -9.03 -8.30
C ALA A 91 6.11 -8.79 -6.83
N THR A 92 5.08 -8.43 -6.06
CA THR A 92 5.18 -8.26 -4.60
C THR A 92 4.29 -9.27 -3.88
N SER A 93 4.85 -9.96 -2.88
CA SER A 93 4.11 -10.89 -2.01
C SER A 93 4.86 -11.08 -0.69
N GLN A 94 4.16 -11.00 0.44
CA GLN A 94 4.77 -11.23 1.75
C GLN A 94 5.35 -12.65 1.85
N SER A 95 4.55 -13.66 1.61
CA SER A 95 4.95 -15.07 1.70
C SER A 95 5.77 -15.56 0.52
N GLY A 96 5.67 -14.88 -0.64
CA GLY A 96 6.20 -15.37 -1.90
C GLY A 96 5.59 -16.69 -2.40
N GLU A 97 4.46 -17.12 -1.79
CA GLU A 97 3.73 -18.37 -2.09
C GLU A 97 2.27 -18.09 -2.52
N THR A 98 1.88 -16.82 -2.68
CA THR A 98 0.53 -16.47 -3.14
C THR A 98 0.31 -17.05 -4.53
N ALA A 99 -0.65 -17.98 -4.66
CA ALA A 99 -0.83 -18.83 -5.84
C ALA A 99 -1.00 -18.02 -7.14
N ASP A 100 -1.86 -17.00 -7.11
CA ASP A 100 -2.13 -16.12 -8.25
C ASP A 100 -0.93 -15.26 -8.63
N THR A 101 -0.19 -14.69 -7.65
CA THR A 101 1.04 -13.92 -7.92
C THR A 101 2.14 -14.82 -8.51
N LEU A 102 2.27 -16.05 -7.99
CA LEU A 102 3.22 -17.03 -8.49
C LEU A 102 2.85 -17.51 -9.91
N ALA A 103 1.56 -17.70 -10.19
CA ALA A 103 1.10 -18.03 -11.55
C ALA A 103 1.44 -16.91 -12.55
N ALA A 104 1.30 -15.64 -12.15
CA ALA A 104 1.66 -14.49 -12.97
C ALA A 104 3.18 -14.42 -13.22
N LEU A 105 4.01 -14.68 -12.21
CA LEU A 105 5.47 -14.76 -12.34
C LEU A 105 5.88 -15.84 -13.34
N ARG A 106 5.33 -17.04 -13.21
CA ARG A 106 5.58 -18.17 -14.13
C ARG A 106 5.16 -17.82 -15.55
N ARG A 107 4.01 -17.16 -15.70
CA ARG A 107 3.53 -16.68 -17.00
C ARG A 107 4.51 -15.68 -17.64
N ALA A 108 5.05 -14.73 -16.88
CA ALA A 108 6.07 -13.80 -17.38
C ALA A 108 7.35 -14.53 -17.80
N ASN A 109 7.80 -15.50 -17.00
CA ASN A 109 8.98 -16.33 -17.30
C ASN A 109 8.79 -17.15 -18.60
N GLU A 110 7.59 -17.69 -18.89
CA GLU A 110 7.27 -18.41 -20.14
C GLU A 110 7.47 -17.53 -21.37
N PHE A 111 7.26 -16.22 -21.26
CA PHE A 111 7.46 -15.22 -22.33
C PHE A 111 8.86 -14.59 -22.34
N ASN A 112 9.79 -15.08 -21.50
CA ASN A 112 11.14 -14.57 -21.35
C ASN A 112 11.21 -13.09 -20.94
N ILE A 113 10.20 -12.59 -20.22
CA ILE A 113 10.20 -11.26 -19.61
C ILE A 113 11.15 -11.29 -18.40
N ASP A 114 11.92 -10.23 -18.21
CA ASP A 114 12.75 -10.09 -17.01
C ASP A 114 11.83 -9.93 -15.78
N THR A 115 12.05 -10.79 -14.77
CA THR A 115 11.18 -10.89 -13.60
C THR A 115 11.90 -10.49 -12.32
N VAL A 116 11.29 -9.60 -11.57
CA VAL A 116 11.67 -9.18 -10.21
C VAL A 116 10.64 -9.72 -9.24
N SER A 117 11.08 -10.29 -8.12
CA SER A 117 10.22 -10.63 -6.99
C SER A 117 10.64 -9.84 -5.75
N ILE A 118 9.68 -9.24 -5.06
CA ILE A 118 9.89 -8.58 -3.77
C ILE A 118 9.12 -9.38 -2.73
N SER A 119 9.83 -10.10 -1.86
CA SER A 119 9.23 -10.98 -0.86
C SER A 119 10.00 -10.97 0.45
N ASN A 120 9.31 -11.31 1.55
CA ASN A 120 9.93 -11.38 2.87
C ASN A 120 10.52 -12.76 3.20
N GLU A 121 10.14 -13.80 2.47
CA GLU A 121 10.55 -15.18 2.72
C GLU A 121 11.62 -15.61 1.71
N PRO A 122 12.91 -15.71 2.13
CA PRO A 122 14.03 -15.96 1.20
C PRO A 122 13.97 -17.34 0.54
N GLU A 123 13.30 -18.30 1.16
CA GLU A 123 13.15 -19.67 0.64
C GLU A 123 11.87 -19.86 -0.19
N SER A 124 11.10 -18.81 -0.41
CA SER A 124 9.84 -18.88 -1.17
C SER A 124 10.04 -19.22 -2.65
N SER A 125 8.97 -19.74 -3.24
CA SER A 125 8.94 -20.08 -4.67
C SER A 125 9.18 -18.86 -5.56
N MET A 126 8.58 -17.69 -5.20
CA MET A 126 8.78 -16.47 -5.96
C MET A 126 10.25 -16.01 -5.99
N ILE A 127 10.95 -16.09 -4.85
CA ILE A 127 12.39 -15.73 -4.77
C ILE A 127 13.23 -16.68 -5.61
N LYS A 128 12.92 -17.97 -5.61
CA LYS A 128 13.66 -18.99 -6.37
C LYS A 128 13.40 -18.95 -7.87
N GLU A 129 12.20 -18.54 -8.28
CA GLU A 129 11.77 -18.57 -9.68
C GLU A 129 11.96 -17.22 -10.41
N ALA A 130 12.09 -16.11 -9.68
CA ALA A 130 12.36 -14.81 -10.28
C ALA A 130 13.84 -14.68 -10.70
N LYS A 131 14.08 -13.95 -11.78
CA LYS A 131 15.44 -13.69 -12.28
C LYS A 131 16.20 -12.70 -11.36
N TYR A 132 15.50 -11.76 -10.76
CA TYR A 132 16.05 -10.72 -9.88
C TYR A 132 15.26 -10.66 -8.57
N PRO A 133 15.64 -11.48 -7.57
CA PRO A 133 14.96 -11.44 -6.28
C PRO A 133 15.40 -10.26 -5.41
N VAL A 134 14.45 -9.68 -4.66
CA VAL A 134 14.65 -8.68 -3.61
C VAL A 134 14.02 -9.22 -2.33
N ILE A 135 14.78 -9.27 -1.24
CA ILE A 135 14.32 -9.83 0.02
C ILE A 135 14.06 -8.69 1.01
N THR A 136 12.80 -8.48 1.39
CA THR A 136 12.47 -7.55 2.45
C THR A 136 12.80 -8.18 3.80
N LEU A 137 13.74 -7.62 4.55
CA LEU A 137 14.21 -8.18 5.81
C LEU A 137 13.31 -7.78 6.99
N GLY A 138 11.99 -7.94 6.82
CA GLY A 138 10.99 -7.64 7.83
C GLY A 138 10.89 -8.66 8.97
N ASN A 139 11.63 -9.78 8.91
CA ASN A 139 11.38 -10.99 9.70
C ASN A 139 9.97 -11.54 9.45
N THR A 140 9.65 -12.68 10.07
CA THR A 140 8.32 -13.29 9.92
C THR A 140 7.23 -12.33 10.39
N GLU A 141 6.20 -12.14 9.56
CA GLU A 141 4.99 -11.42 9.88
C GLU A 141 3.84 -12.40 9.91
N THR A 142 3.19 -12.52 11.07
CA THR A 142 2.16 -13.53 11.33
C THR A 142 0.76 -12.93 11.40
N ALA A 143 0.65 -11.65 11.71
CA ALA A 143 -0.61 -10.94 11.58
C ALA A 143 -1.06 -10.89 10.12
N ILE A 144 -2.36 -11.09 9.88
CA ILE A 144 -2.90 -11.07 8.51
C ILE A 144 -2.74 -9.69 7.85
N LEU A 145 -2.83 -8.63 8.64
CA LEU A 145 -2.60 -7.28 8.17
C LEU A 145 -1.11 -7.06 7.98
N GLY A 146 -0.67 -7.00 6.74
CA GLY A 146 0.70 -6.65 6.41
C GLY A 146 1.03 -5.23 6.89
N THR A 147 1.89 -5.10 7.89
CA THR A 147 2.45 -3.85 8.40
C THR A 147 3.88 -3.67 7.93
N LYS A 148 4.81 -4.47 8.46
CA LYS A 148 6.23 -4.47 8.06
C LYS A 148 6.41 -4.78 6.57
N THR A 149 5.69 -5.78 6.09
CA THR A 149 5.79 -6.19 4.67
C THR A 149 5.21 -5.15 3.73
N TYR A 150 4.12 -4.48 4.12
CA TYR A 150 3.58 -3.38 3.32
C TYR A 150 4.60 -2.25 3.16
N ILE A 151 5.15 -1.74 4.28
CA ILE A 151 6.05 -0.59 4.26
C ILE A 151 7.36 -0.91 3.53
N THR A 152 7.91 -2.12 3.72
CA THR A 152 9.14 -2.53 3.05
C THR A 152 8.96 -2.81 1.56
N GLN A 153 7.85 -3.43 1.14
CA GLN A 153 7.51 -3.59 -0.28
C GLN A 153 7.33 -2.24 -0.97
N LEU A 154 6.60 -1.31 -0.34
CA LEU A 154 6.42 0.03 -0.85
C LEU A 154 7.78 0.73 -1.01
N ALA A 155 8.66 0.64 -0.01
CA ALA A 155 9.99 1.24 -0.04
C ALA A 155 10.86 0.66 -1.17
N CYS A 156 10.84 -0.66 -1.38
CA CYS A 156 11.58 -1.28 -2.48
C CYS A 156 11.08 -0.80 -3.85
N LEU A 157 9.75 -0.69 -4.04
CA LEU A 157 9.17 -0.18 -5.27
C LEU A 157 9.55 1.30 -5.51
N TYR A 158 9.49 2.13 -4.47
CA TYR A 158 9.91 3.53 -4.56
C TYR A 158 11.40 3.66 -4.88
N GLN A 159 12.26 2.91 -4.19
CA GLN A 159 13.71 2.91 -4.43
C GLN A 159 14.05 2.52 -5.88
N ILE A 160 13.42 1.46 -6.40
CA ILE A 160 13.66 0.95 -7.75
C ILE A 160 13.14 1.96 -8.79
N LEU A 161 11.90 2.40 -8.68
CA LEU A 161 11.22 3.09 -9.77
C LEU A 161 11.45 4.61 -9.76
N PHE A 162 11.64 5.26 -8.61
CA PHE A 162 12.07 6.65 -8.61
C PHE A 162 13.49 6.82 -9.14
N ALA A 163 14.41 5.90 -8.85
CA ALA A 163 15.78 5.95 -9.35
C ALA A 163 15.87 5.94 -10.90
N THR A 164 14.83 5.47 -11.59
CA THR A 164 14.76 5.43 -13.07
C THR A 164 13.69 6.38 -13.65
N SER A 165 12.99 7.13 -12.82
CA SER A 165 11.81 7.92 -13.22
C SER A 165 12.14 9.15 -14.07
N GLY A 166 13.38 9.66 -14.00
CA GLY A 166 13.75 10.94 -14.58
C GLY A 166 13.14 12.16 -13.86
N TYR A 167 12.50 11.96 -12.72
CA TYR A 167 11.91 13.05 -11.94
C TYR A 167 12.97 13.97 -11.36
N GLU A 168 12.81 15.28 -11.52
CA GLU A 168 13.82 16.28 -11.10
C GLU A 168 14.11 16.27 -9.59
N LYS A 169 13.17 15.79 -8.75
CA LYS A 169 13.31 15.66 -7.29
C LYS A 169 13.56 14.23 -6.83
N THR A 170 14.08 13.37 -7.71
CA THR A 170 14.39 11.97 -7.35
C THR A 170 15.30 11.89 -6.14
N ASP A 171 16.37 12.67 -6.09
CA ASP A 171 17.32 12.67 -4.96
C ASP A 171 16.63 13.05 -3.65
N GLU A 172 15.74 14.05 -3.65
CA GLU A 172 14.93 14.44 -2.48
C GLU A 172 14.05 13.28 -2.01
N ILE A 173 13.35 12.60 -2.94
CA ILE A 173 12.51 11.44 -2.62
C ILE A 173 13.34 10.33 -1.98
N LEU A 174 14.47 9.97 -2.57
CA LEU A 174 15.31 8.87 -2.08
C LEU A 174 16.00 9.21 -0.75
N GLU A 175 16.40 10.46 -0.53
CA GLU A 175 16.95 10.95 0.74
C GLU A 175 15.87 10.86 1.84
N GLN A 176 14.66 11.40 1.60
CA GLN A 176 13.56 11.31 2.56
C GLN A 176 13.10 9.88 2.79
N LEU A 177 13.12 9.02 1.76
CA LEU A 177 12.83 7.60 1.92
C LEU A 177 13.85 6.90 2.82
N SER A 178 15.13 7.25 2.72
CA SER A 178 16.18 6.70 3.58
C SER A 178 16.03 7.12 5.05
N ALA A 179 15.45 8.30 5.30
CA ALA A 179 15.14 8.83 6.64
C ALA A 179 13.79 8.35 7.19
N MET A 180 12.97 7.68 6.38
CA MET A 180 11.62 7.23 6.74
C MET A 180 11.56 6.37 8.01
N PRO A 181 12.54 5.48 8.30
CA PRO A 181 12.52 4.71 9.54
C PRO A 181 12.41 5.57 10.81
N ASP A 182 13.12 6.69 10.87
CA ASP A 182 13.12 7.57 12.05
C ASP A 182 11.79 8.32 12.17
N LEU A 183 11.23 8.77 11.05
CA LEU A 183 9.91 9.40 11.01
C LEU A 183 8.80 8.42 11.45
N ILE A 184 8.82 7.18 10.95
CA ILE A 184 7.85 6.15 11.35
C ILE A 184 7.96 5.85 12.85
N GLU A 185 9.18 5.78 13.40
CA GLU A 185 9.37 5.57 14.83
C GLU A 185 8.76 6.70 15.69
N GLU A 186 8.80 7.93 15.21
CA GLU A 186 8.15 9.07 15.85
C GLU A 186 6.62 8.98 15.72
N LEU A 187 6.10 8.72 14.51
CA LEU A 187 4.67 8.61 14.25
C LEU A 187 4.01 7.49 15.07
N LEU A 188 4.66 6.35 15.22
CA LEU A 188 4.17 5.26 16.07
C LEU A 188 3.96 5.69 17.53
N LYS A 189 4.74 6.64 18.03
CA LYS A 189 4.63 7.15 19.40
C LYS A 189 3.61 8.30 19.53
N THR A 190 3.50 9.14 18.49
CA THR A 190 2.75 10.40 18.57
C THR A 190 1.31 10.29 18.12
N THR A 191 0.97 9.28 17.28
CA THR A 191 -0.37 9.18 16.66
C THR A 191 -1.29 8.15 17.32
N GLU A 192 -0.81 7.35 18.28
CA GLU A 192 -1.58 6.27 18.92
C GLU A 192 -2.83 6.77 19.62
N GLU A 193 -2.71 7.76 20.52
CA GLU A 193 -3.78 8.14 21.42
C GLU A 193 -4.98 8.80 20.71
N ASP A 194 -4.74 9.63 19.69
CA ASP A 194 -5.80 10.28 18.94
C ASP A 194 -6.56 9.29 18.05
N ASN A 195 -5.85 8.34 17.43
CA ASN A 195 -6.46 7.29 16.63
C ASN A 195 -7.20 6.25 17.48
N LYS A 196 -6.76 6.03 18.71
CA LYS A 196 -7.49 5.22 19.69
C LYS A 196 -8.82 5.86 20.07
N LYS A 197 -8.85 7.18 20.33
CA LYS A 197 -10.08 7.92 20.63
C LYS A 197 -11.05 7.87 19.44
N LEU A 198 -10.55 8.14 18.24
CA LEU A 198 -11.35 8.06 17.02
C LEU A 198 -11.93 6.65 16.82
N ALA A 199 -11.14 5.61 17.07
CA ALA A 199 -11.61 4.23 16.98
C ALA A 199 -12.71 3.92 18.02
N GLU A 200 -12.61 4.48 19.24
CA GLU A 200 -13.65 4.31 20.26
C GLU A 200 -14.95 5.02 19.87
N GLU A 201 -14.86 6.21 19.29
CA GLU A 201 -16.02 6.98 18.79
C GLU A 201 -16.74 6.24 17.65
N LEU A 202 -16.00 5.55 16.79
CA LEU A 202 -16.52 4.88 15.59
C LEU A 202 -16.71 3.37 15.73
N LYS A 203 -16.52 2.80 16.90
CA LYS A 203 -16.56 1.33 17.11
C LYS A 203 -17.87 0.67 16.70
N ASP A 204 -18.98 1.38 16.86
CA ASP A 204 -20.33 0.88 16.57
C ASP A 204 -20.72 1.08 15.09
N GLU A 205 -19.90 1.78 14.29
CA GLU A 205 -20.14 1.96 12.86
C GLU A 205 -19.81 0.68 12.09
N GLU A 206 -20.70 0.31 11.16
CA GLU A 206 -20.59 -0.96 10.41
C GLU A 206 -19.98 -0.78 9.00
N GLY A 207 -19.96 0.44 8.47
CA GLY A 207 -19.52 0.71 7.11
C GLY A 207 -18.67 1.96 6.99
N PHE A 208 -17.63 1.89 6.17
CA PHE A 208 -16.67 2.96 5.95
C PHE A 208 -16.43 3.17 4.46
N TYR A 209 -16.33 4.41 4.02
CA TYR A 209 -15.83 4.74 2.70
C TYR A 209 -14.44 5.36 2.83
N CYS A 210 -13.48 4.84 2.06
CA CYS A 210 -12.08 5.26 2.11
C CYS A 210 -11.72 5.94 0.78
N LEU A 211 -11.44 7.24 0.83
CA LEU A 211 -11.22 8.06 -0.35
C LEU A 211 -9.78 8.56 -0.43
N GLY A 212 -9.20 8.46 -1.60
CA GLY A 212 -7.89 9.02 -1.90
C GLY A 212 -7.75 9.24 -3.40
N SER A 213 -6.87 10.13 -3.80
CA SER A 213 -6.52 10.39 -5.19
C SER A 213 -5.02 10.20 -5.40
N GLY A 214 -4.59 9.99 -6.65
CA GLY A 214 -3.18 9.82 -6.96
C GLY A 214 -2.51 8.82 -6.03
N VAL A 215 -1.36 9.17 -5.48
CA VAL A 215 -0.54 8.34 -4.59
C VAL A 215 -1.32 7.73 -3.41
N ASN A 216 -2.36 8.42 -2.93
CA ASN A 216 -3.15 7.99 -1.78
C ASN A 216 -4.22 6.94 -2.11
N PHE A 217 -4.55 6.71 -3.40
CA PHE A 217 -5.55 5.69 -3.74
C PHE A 217 -5.12 4.28 -3.31
N GLY A 218 -3.84 3.93 -3.49
CA GLY A 218 -3.31 2.65 -3.03
C GLY A 218 -3.50 2.44 -1.52
N LEU A 219 -3.27 3.49 -0.73
CA LEU A 219 -3.49 3.44 0.72
C LEU A 219 -4.99 3.40 1.08
N ALA A 220 -5.85 4.13 0.38
CA ALA A 220 -7.31 4.04 0.56
C ALA A 220 -7.81 2.61 0.25
N TYR A 221 -7.26 1.96 -0.79
CA TYR A 221 -7.53 0.57 -1.11
C TYR A 221 -7.08 -0.37 0.02
N LYS A 222 -5.83 -0.22 0.54
CA LYS A 222 -5.33 -1.00 1.67
C LYS A 222 -6.23 -0.83 2.89
N LEU A 223 -6.57 0.41 3.25
CA LEU A 223 -7.42 0.70 4.40
C LEU A 223 -8.77 -0.03 4.30
N ALA A 224 -9.44 0.05 3.15
CA ALA A 224 -10.73 -0.59 2.98
C ALA A 224 -10.62 -2.11 2.88
N MET A 225 -9.82 -2.62 1.93
CA MET A 225 -9.85 -4.04 1.56
C MET A 225 -9.17 -4.95 2.59
N THR A 226 -8.06 -4.51 3.18
CA THR A 226 -7.33 -5.35 4.12
C THR A 226 -7.51 -4.88 5.56
N MET A 227 -7.28 -3.61 5.86
CA MET A 227 -7.28 -3.16 7.25
C MET A 227 -8.68 -3.19 7.88
N LEU A 228 -9.69 -2.62 7.22
CA LEU A 228 -11.06 -2.61 7.76
C LEU A 228 -11.78 -3.94 7.57
N MET A 229 -11.77 -4.54 6.35
CA MET A 229 -12.50 -5.78 6.11
C MET A 229 -11.85 -7.01 6.75
N GLU A 230 -10.54 -7.16 6.68
CA GLU A 230 -9.83 -8.31 7.27
C GLU A 230 -9.54 -8.10 8.76
N GLY A 231 -9.03 -6.92 9.14
CA GLY A 231 -8.56 -6.66 10.49
C GLY A 231 -9.65 -6.25 11.46
N ALA A 232 -10.49 -5.27 11.12
CA ALA A 232 -11.55 -4.79 11.98
C ALA A 232 -12.91 -5.45 11.72
N ILE A 233 -13.02 -6.29 10.67
CA ILE A 233 -14.23 -6.99 10.26
C ILE A 233 -15.41 -6.03 10.02
N LYS A 234 -15.12 -4.91 9.40
CA LYS A 234 -16.08 -3.87 9.03
C LYS A 234 -16.32 -3.84 7.52
N HIS A 235 -17.51 -3.45 7.09
CA HIS A 235 -17.73 -3.19 5.66
C HIS A 235 -16.95 -1.94 5.24
N ALA A 236 -16.24 -2.01 4.12
CA ALA A 236 -15.52 -0.85 3.62
C ALA A 236 -15.46 -0.83 2.08
N CYS A 237 -15.37 0.37 1.52
CA CYS A 237 -15.32 0.58 0.09
C CYS A 237 -14.22 1.60 -0.24
N PRO A 238 -13.18 1.23 -1.02
CA PRO A 238 -12.21 2.18 -1.51
C PRO A 238 -12.73 2.91 -2.75
N LEU A 239 -12.48 4.21 -2.85
CA LEU A 239 -12.90 5.03 -3.98
C LEU A 239 -11.82 6.06 -4.34
N TYR A 240 -11.65 6.30 -5.62
CA TYR A 240 -11.02 7.55 -6.05
C TYR A 240 -11.91 8.73 -5.61
N SER A 241 -11.32 9.79 -5.09
CA SER A 241 -12.09 10.96 -4.65
C SER A 241 -12.89 11.60 -5.81
N SER A 242 -12.47 11.41 -7.05
CA SER A 242 -13.21 11.84 -8.24
C SER A 242 -14.59 11.17 -8.39
N GLU A 243 -14.76 9.95 -7.86
CA GLU A 243 -16.01 9.20 -7.89
C GLU A 243 -17.01 9.64 -6.80
N TYR A 244 -16.59 10.47 -5.84
CA TYR A 244 -17.45 10.93 -4.75
C TYR A 244 -18.80 11.48 -5.25
N ARG A 245 -18.75 12.38 -6.23
CA ARG A 245 -19.96 13.03 -6.77
C ARG A 245 -20.80 12.14 -7.72
N HIS A 246 -20.31 10.95 -8.08
CA HIS A 246 -20.96 10.04 -9.02
C HIS A 246 -21.73 8.90 -8.33
N GLY A 247 -21.96 9.00 -7.02
CA GLY A 247 -22.75 8.04 -6.26
C GLY A 247 -22.63 8.23 -4.76
N LEU A 248 -21.39 8.27 -4.23
CA LEU A 248 -21.17 8.33 -2.80
C LEU A 248 -21.75 9.57 -2.12
N ILE A 249 -21.83 10.70 -2.80
CA ILE A 249 -22.46 11.94 -2.28
C ILE A 249 -23.91 11.70 -1.79
N GLU A 250 -24.65 10.76 -2.41
CA GLU A 250 -26.01 10.39 -1.98
C GLU A 250 -26.04 9.57 -0.68
N ARG A 251 -24.87 9.12 -0.20
CA ARG A 251 -24.67 8.39 1.05
C ARG A 251 -23.83 9.15 2.07
N ALA A 252 -23.49 10.41 1.78
CA ALA A 252 -22.75 11.29 2.68
C ALA A 252 -23.67 11.82 3.78
N GLU A 253 -23.79 11.05 4.86
CA GLU A 253 -24.67 11.30 6.02
C GLU A 253 -23.87 11.22 7.33
N LYS A 254 -24.46 11.62 8.45
CA LYS A 254 -23.79 11.69 9.77
C LYS A 254 -23.40 10.32 10.32
N ASP A 255 -24.14 9.28 9.98
CA ASP A 255 -23.97 7.90 10.41
C ASP A 255 -23.10 7.07 9.43
N VAL A 256 -22.48 7.74 8.45
CA VAL A 256 -21.62 7.08 7.46
C VAL A 256 -20.23 7.71 7.49
N PRO A 257 -19.25 7.05 8.13
CA PRO A 257 -17.86 7.50 8.13
C PRO A 257 -17.24 7.55 6.74
N LEU A 258 -16.77 8.74 6.35
CA LEU A 258 -16.04 9.00 5.12
C LEU A 258 -14.60 9.36 5.50
N ILE A 259 -13.65 8.47 5.23
CA ILE A 259 -12.24 8.67 5.51
C ILE A 259 -11.54 9.20 4.26
N PHE A 260 -11.01 10.41 4.35
CA PHE A 260 -10.31 11.10 3.27
C PHE A 260 -8.81 11.11 3.54
N LEU A 261 -8.01 10.73 2.53
CA LEU A 261 -6.57 10.82 2.54
C LEU A 261 -6.13 11.98 1.63
N ASP A 262 -5.46 12.98 2.21
CA ASP A 262 -5.04 14.20 1.52
C ASP A 262 -3.54 14.43 1.72
N ALA A 263 -2.80 14.54 0.62
CA ALA A 263 -1.37 14.87 0.61
C ALA A 263 -1.08 16.29 0.08
N ASP A 264 -2.12 17.04 -0.22
CA ASP A 264 -2.03 18.41 -0.78
C ASP A 264 -1.39 18.46 -2.18
N LEU A 265 -1.50 17.37 -2.93
CA LEU A 265 -1.12 17.31 -4.34
C LEU A 265 -2.19 17.93 -5.24
N GLU A 266 -1.84 18.23 -6.50
CA GLU A 266 -2.82 18.64 -7.52
C GLU A 266 -3.92 17.59 -7.71
N SER A 267 -3.55 16.31 -7.66
CA SER A 267 -4.50 15.18 -7.70
C SER A 267 -5.52 15.20 -6.55
N ASP A 268 -5.23 15.89 -5.44
CA ASP A 268 -6.11 15.99 -4.27
C ASP A 268 -7.14 17.13 -4.34
N GLU A 269 -7.18 17.91 -5.42
CA GLU A 269 -8.16 18.99 -5.55
C GLU A 269 -9.61 18.46 -5.44
N LEU A 270 -9.92 17.32 -6.06
CA LEU A 270 -11.23 16.68 -5.94
C LEU A 270 -11.47 16.08 -4.54
N THR A 271 -10.43 15.63 -3.86
CA THR A 271 -10.50 15.20 -2.46
C THR A 271 -10.90 16.39 -1.57
N LYS A 272 -10.26 17.54 -1.74
CA LYS A 272 -10.58 18.77 -1.00
C LYS A 272 -12.00 19.27 -1.26
N ILE A 273 -12.49 19.16 -2.51
CA ILE A 273 -13.88 19.46 -2.86
C ILE A 273 -14.84 18.50 -2.13
N ALA A 274 -14.54 17.19 -2.16
CA ALA A 274 -15.38 16.18 -1.51
C ALA A 274 -15.42 16.38 0.02
N ILE A 275 -14.29 16.74 0.64
CA ILE A 275 -14.21 17.08 2.06
C ILE A 275 -15.11 18.28 2.38
N ARG A 276 -15.01 19.39 1.64
CA ARG A 276 -15.84 20.58 1.84
C ARG A 276 -17.32 20.26 1.70
N ASN A 277 -17.70 19.56 0.62
CA ASN A 277 -19.10 19.19 0.39
C ASN A 277 -19.63 18.30 1.52
N SER A 278 -18.88 17.28 1.92
CA SER A 278 -19.28 16.37 2.99
C SER A 278 -19.45 17.09 4.32
N ARG A 279 -18.45 17.89 4.71
CA ARG A 279 -18.42 18.54 6.02
C ARG A 279 -19.32 19.79 6.08
N ASP A 280 -19.15 20.71 5.11
CA ASP A 280 -19.68 22.07 5.21
C ASP A 280 -21.10 22.15 4.64
N GLU A 281 -21.43 21.37 3.58
CA GLU A 281 -22.74 21.41 2.92
C GLU A 281 -23.69 20.32 3.44
N LEU A 282 -23.17 19.08 3.66
CA LEU A 282 -24.01 17.93 4.03
C LEU A 282 -23.98 17.61 5.51
N SER A 283 -23.03 18.19 6.30
CA SER A 283 -22.79 17.84 7.69
C SER A 283 -22.57 16.32 7.89
N ALA A 284 -21.94 15.67 6.92
CA ALA A 284 -21.62 14.25 6.95
C ALA A 284 -20.41 13.97 7.88
N ASN A 285 -20.22 12.71 8.24
CA ASN A 285 -19.12 12.27 9.09
C ASN A 285 -17.81 12.17 8.27
N ALA A 286 -17.14 13.30 8.06
CA ALA A 286 -15.90 13.41 7.29
C ALA A 286 -14.68 13.35 8.23
N ILE A 287 -13.90 12.29 8.10
CA ILE A 287 -12.66 12.03 8.84
C ILE A 287 -11.50 12.29 7.87
N ILE A 288 -10.57 13.17 8.25
CA ILE A 288 -9.53 13.66 7.35
C ILE A 288 -8.16 13.28 7.91
N TYR A 289 -7.38 12.56 7.11
CA TYR A 289 -5.97 12.33 7.33
C TYR A 289 -5.17 13.16 6.32
N ASN A 290 -4.69 14.32 6.76
CA ASN A 290 -3.88 15.21 5.93
C ASN A 290 -2.40 15.02 6.27
N LEU A 291 -1.55 14.86 5.24
CA LEU A 291 -0.11 14.66 5.42
C LEU A 291 0.55 15.74 6.29
N LYS A 292 0.13 17.00 6.13
CA LYS A 292 0.70 18.15 6.86
C LYS A 292 0.46 18.11 8.36
N ASP A 293 -0.52 17.35 8.82
CA ASP A 293 -0.78 17.18 10.25
C ASP A 293 0.26 16.24 10.90
N TYR A 294 1.03 15.48 10.09
CA TYR A 294 1.94 14.45 10.56
C TYR A 294 3.40 14.71 10.19
N ALA A 295 3.68 15.25 9.00
CA ALA A 295 5.05 15.46 8.52
C ALA A 295 5.14 16.55 7.44
N ASP A 296 6.29 17.20 7.39
CA ASP A 296 6.69 18.13 6.31
C ASP A 296 7.72 17.41 5.40
N ILE A 297 7.20 16.65 4.45
CA ILE A 297 7.98 15.87 3.48
C ILE A 297 7.38 16.00 2.09
N ASN A 298 8.08 15.46 1.10
CA ASN A 298 7.56 15.42 -0.26
C ASN A 298 6.22 14.65 -0.29
N PRO A 299 5.13 15.26 -0.81
CA PRO A 299 3.80 14.68 -0.74
C PRO A 299 3.64 13.34 -1.50
N LEU A 300 4.53 13.00 -2.42
CA LEU A 300 4.55 11.68 -3.05
C LEU A 300 4.90 10.55 -2.08
N LEU A 301 5.44 10.86 -0.90
CA LEU A 301 5.72 9.89 0.18
C LEU A 301 4.57 9.76 1.19
N ALA A 302 3.42 10.40 0.97
CA ALA A 302 2.28 10.38 1.89
C ALA A 302 1.84 8.98 2.34
N PRO A 303 1.82 7.92 1.50
CA PRO A 303 1.41 6.58 1.95
C PRO A 303 2.27 6.00 3.08
N PHE A 304 3.56 6.38 3.18
CA PHE A 304 4.44 5.93 4.26
C PHE A 304 4.08 6.57 5.60
N VAL A 305 3.59 7.80 5.57
CA VAL A 305 3.23 8.57 6.76
C VAL A 305 1.82 8.23 7.21
N LEU A 306 0.85 8.33 6.28
CA LEU A 306 -0.56 8.18 6.61
C LEU A 306 -0.95 6.75 7.00
N VAL A 307 -0.19 5.74 6.60
CA VAL A 307 -0.46 4.35 7.00
C VAL A 307 -0.35 4.16 8.51
N ILE A 308 0.55 4.86 9.19
CA ILE A 308 0.84 4.67 10.61
C ILE A 308 -0.36 5.05 11.51
N PRO A 309 -0.94 6.28 11.42
CA PRO A 309 -2.15 6.60 12.18
C PRO A 309 -3.33 5.71 11.79
N LEU A 310 -3.46 5.30 10.54
CA LEU A 310 -4.51 4.37 10.10
C LEU A 310 -4.34 2.97 10.70
N GLU A 311 -3.13 2.47 10.86
CA GLU A 311 -2.85 1.20 11.55
C GLU A 311 -3.29 1.27 13.02
N TRP A 312 -3.00 2.36 13.73
CA TRP A 312 -3.51 2.57 15.08
C TRP A 312 -5.03 2.63 15.14
N PHE A 313 -5.65 3.37 14.23
CA PHE A 313 -7.12 3.44 14.13
C PHE A 313 -7.73 2.06 13.99
N VAL A 314 -7.27 1.25 13.03
CA VAL A 314 -7.83 -0.08 12.77
C VAL A 314 -7.51 -1.06 13.89
N TYR A 315 -6.31 -1.00 14.47
CA TYR A 315 -5.92 -1.81 15.62
C TYR A 315 -6.90 -1.63 16.79
N TYR A 316 -7.20 -0.37 17.14
CA TYR A 316 -8.12 -0.09 18.24
C TYR A 316 -9.59 -0.29 17.87
N LEU A 317 -9.98 -0.07 16.63
CA LEU A 317 -11.32 -0.38 16.14
C LEU A 317 -11.63 -1.88 16.29
N ALA A 318 -10.71 -2.73 15.88
CA ALA A 318 -10.80 -4.18 16.09
C ALA A 318 -10.85 -4.52 17.59
N HIS A 319 -9.95 -3.95 18.39
CA HIS A 319 -9.87 -4.18 19.82
C HIS A 319 -11.18 -3.85 20.55
N PHE A 320 -11.80 -2.70 20.28
CA PHE A 320 -13.06 -2.28 20.91
C PHE A 320 -14.24 -3.18 20.49
N ASN A 321 -14.16 -3.81 19.33
CA ASN A 321 -15.16 -4.78 18.87
C ASN A 321 -14.86 -6.23 19.30
N GLY A 322 -13.79 -6.45 20.10
CA GLY A 322 -13.43 -7.80 20.56
C GLY A 322 -12.79 -8.68 19.50
N GLU A 323 -12.33 -8.10 18.39
CA GLU A 323 -11.64 -8.79 17.30
C GLU A 323 -10.11 -8.69 17.47
N ASP A 324 -9.41 -9.72 17.01
CA ASP A 324 -7.95 -9.70 16.87
C ASP A 324 -7.59 -9.30 15.44
N PRO A 325 -7.03 -8.10 15.20
CA PRO A 325 -6.70 -7.62 13.86
C PRO A 325 -5.61 -8.44 13.16
N GLY A 326 -4.90 -9.28 13.90
CA GLY A 326 -3.89 -10.18 13.36
C GLY A 326 -4.42 -11.55 12.94
N SER A 327 -5.68 -11.88 13.28
CA SER A 327 -6.25 -13.20 13.02
C SER A 327 -7.06 -13.25 11.74
N THR A 328 -7.32 -14.48 11.22
CA THR A 328 -8.17 -14.72 10.05
C THR A 328 -9.44 -15.47 10.43
N ARG A 329 -10.58 -15.07 9.86
CA ARG A 329 -11.82 -15.84 9.94
C ARG A 329 -11.85 -16.97 8.91
N HIS A 330 -11.57 -16.68 7.66
CA HIS A 330 -11.76 -17.60 6.52
C HIS A 330 -10.51 -17.75 5.64
N ILE A 331 -9.65 -16.73 5.56
CA ILE A 331 -8.44 -16.76 4.75
C ILE A 331 -7.53 -17.90 5.20
N GLY A 332 -7.08 -18.72 4.28
CA GLY A 332 -6.28 -19.91 4.52
C GLY A 332 -7.05 -21.12 5.06
N LYS A 333 -8.37 -20.98 5.38
CA LYS A 333 -9.24 -22.05 5.89
C LYS A 333 -10.23 -22.55 4.85
N VAL A 334 -10.65 -21.68 3.95
CA VAL A 334 -11.52 -22.03 2.81
C VAL A 334 -10.64 -22.25 1.59
N ARG A 335 -10.77 -23.41 0.94
CA ARG A 335 -10.05 -23.71 -0.30
C ARG A 335 -10.79 -23.09 -1.47
N TYR A 336 -10.02 -22.56 -2.43
CA TYR A 336 -10.55 -22.05 -3.70
C TYR A 336 -10.71 -23.17 -4.75
N GLU A 337 -10.17 -24.36 -4.45
CA GLU A 337 -10.21 -25.55 -5.31
C GLU A 337 -10.93 -26.71 -4.61
#